data_a233903d45a6e79969fdd36f024c7cb1
#
_entry.id   a233903d45a6e79969fdd36f024c7cb1
#
_cell.length_a   1.000
_cell.length_b   1.000
_cell.length_c   1.000
_cell.angle_alpha   90.00
_cell.angle_beta   90.00
_cell.angle_gamma   90.00
#
_symmetry.space_group_name_H-M   'P 1'
#
loop_
_entity.id
_entity.type
_entity.pdbx_description
1 polymer ?
#
loop_
_entity_poly.entity_id
_entity_poly.type
_entity_poly.pdbx_seq_one_letter_code
_entity_poly.pdbx_strand_id
1 'polypeptide(L)'
;YTTLFRLYIRWSYFFLFVAGAFLAINVLFGFLYHLDTQGITGARPGSFEDAFYFSVQTMATIGYGGMSPATRYTHLLVTAEALLGIVTTALLTGVTFAKFARPSARVLFSEKLVIGKRDGGPQLSMRMANFRGNNVAEAQLKFLLLRNVVTAEGERFRRPTEVPLVRNTTAVFTLSWTAYHVIDEISPFYGEGALQRLRDEGADLLVVLSGYDETLGQTIFARYRYRIDDVVVNARFVDTVGVDDDGARTIDFSRFHDVEPEPRTLP
;
A
#
# COMPACT_ATOMS: atom_id res chain seq x y z
N TYR A 1 2.09 10.06 -14.34
CA TYR A 1 3.07 9.63 -13.31
C TYR A 1 3.02 10.49 -12.03
N THR A 2 2.67 11.77 -12.10
CA THR A 2 2.66 12.69 -10.94
C THR A 2 1.50 12.47 -9.96
N THR A 3 0.35 12.01 -10.42
CA THR A 3 -0.85 11.79 -9.57
C THR A 3 -0.68 10.61 -8.62
N LEU A 4 -0.01 9.54 -9.09
CA LEU A 4 0.28 8.36 -8.26
C LEU A 4 1.30 8.67 -7.14
N PHE A 5 2.27 9.53 -7.41
CA PHE A 5 3.26 9.94 -6.42
C PHE A 5 2.63 10.65 -5.20
N ARG A 6 1.65 11.53 -5.43
CA ARG A 6 0.95 12.28 -4.36
C ARG A 6 0.13 11.37 -3.44
N LEU A 7 -0.37 10.26 -3.94
CA LEU A 7 -1.16 9.31 -3.14
C LEU A 7 -0.29 8.43 -2.20
N TYR A 8 1.03 8.30 -2.44
CA TYR A 8 1.97 7.55 -1.57
C TYR A 8 2.61 8.40 -0.47
N ILE A 9 2.49 9.73 -0.53
CA ILE A 9 3.07 10.65 0.46
C ILE A 9 2.41 10.42 1.83
N ARG A 10 3.19 10.50 2.92
CA ARG A 10 2.67 10.46 4.30
C ARG A 10 1.67 11.59 4.51
N TRP A 11 0.67 11.37 5.35
CA TRP A 11 -0.39 12.34 5.62
C TRP A 11 0.14 13.71 6.06
N SER A 12 1.20 13.74 6.88
CA SER A 12 1.83 14.99 7.33
C SER A 12 2.35 15.84 6.19
N TYR A 13 3.04 15.23 5.21
CA TYR A 13 3.52 15.96 4.03
C TYR A 13 2.39 16.41 3.11
N PHE A 14 1.32 15.61 3.02
CA PHE A 14 0.15 15.99 2.25
C PHE A 14 -0.51 17.25 2.82
N PHE A 15 -0.78 17.28 4.12
CA PHE A 15 -1.38 18.47 4.76
C PHE A 15 -0.44 19.68 4.74
N LEU A 16 0.87 19.48 4.92
CA LEU A 16 1.86 20.54 4.78
C LEU A 16 1.86 21.15 3.37
N PHE A 17 1.79 20.30 2.35
CA PHE A 17 1.69 20.75 0.95
C PHE A 17 0.41 21.55 0.70
N VAL A 18 -0.74 21.07 1.20
CA VAL A 18 -2.04 21.76 1.07
C VAL A 18 -2.00 23.13 1.75
N ALA A 19 -1.50 23.18 3.00
CA ALA A 19 -1.36 24.44 3.75
C ALA A 19 -0.41 25.41 3.04
N GLY A 20 0.73 24.93 2.58
CA GLY A 20 1.69 25.75 1.82
C GLY A 20 1.13 26.29 0.51
N ALA A 21 0.41 25.44 -0.25
CA ALA A 21 -0.26 25.86 -1.48
C ALA A 21 -1.35 26.90 -1.22
N PHE A 22 -2.17 26.70 -0.18
CA PHE A 22 -3.19 27.67 0.25
C PHE A 22 -2.56 29.03 0.58
N LEU A 23 -1.53 29.04 1.41
CA LEU A 23 -0.83 30.28 1.77
C LEU A 23 -0.20 30.95 0.54
N ALA A 24 0.45 30.20 -0.32
CA ALA A 24 1.08 30.75 -1.52
C ALA A 24 0.07 31.41 -2.48
N ILE A 25 -1.11 30.80 -2.66
CA ILE A 25 -2.18 31.37 -3.48
C ILE A 25 -2.70 32.67 -2.84
N ASN A 26 -2.96 32.66 -1.53
CA ASN A 26 -3.45 33.86 -0.83
C ASN A 26 -2.41 35.00 -0.81
N VAL A 27 -1.12 34.71 -0.72
CA VAL A 27 -0.04 35.68 -0.86
C VAL A 27 -0.04 36.27 -2.29
N LEU A 28 -0.21 35.44 -3.31
CA LEU A 28 -0.30 35.89 -4.69
C LEU A 28 -1.51 36.82 -4.92
N PHE A 29 -2.70 36.42 -4.48
CA PHE A 29 -3.89 37.26 -4.60
C PHE A 29 -3.82 38.50 -3.72
N GLY A 30 -3.30 38.39 -2.51
CA GLY A 30 -3.01 39.54 -1.63
C GLY A 30 -2.10 40.56 -2.32
N PHE A 31 -1.07 40.10 -3.03
CA PHE A 31 -0.21 40.96 -3.83
C PHE A 31 -0.98 41.61 -4.99
N LEU A 32 -1.80 40.86 -5.72
CA LEU A 32 -2.61 41.40 -6.80
C LEU A 32 -3.62 42.45 -6.30
N TYR A 33 -4.29 42.23 -5.17
CA TYR A 33 -5.16 43.21 -4.53
C TYR A 33 -4.40 44.46 -4.08
N HIS A 34 -3.18 44.28 -3.55
CA HIS A 34 -2.34 45.38 -3.10
C HIS A 34 -1.94 46.35 -4.22
N LEU A 35 -1.95 45.93 -5.48
CA LEU A 35 -1.70 46.82 -6.65
C LEU A 35 -2.75 47.89 -6.80
N ASP A 36 -3.97 47.68 -6.29
CA ASP A 36 -5.03 48.70 -6.26
C ASP A 36 -5.26 49.15 -4.80
N THR A 37 -4.57 50.20 -4.40
CA THR A 37 -4.54 50.68 -3.01
C THR A 37 -5.89 51.14 -2.45
N GLN A 38 -6.89 51.39 -3.32
CA GLN A 38 -8.26 51.75 -2.96
C GLN A 38 -9.27 50.68 -3.39
N GLY A 39 -8.79 49.54 -3.85
CA GLY A 39 -9.59 48.47 -4.42
C GLY A 39 -10.46 47.71 -3.42
N ILE A 40 -10.21 47.82 -2.13
CA ILE A 40 -10.92 47.07 -1.08
C ILE A 40 -11.53 48.07 -0.09
N THR A 41 -12.87 48.16 -0.06
CA THR A 41 -13.60 48.91 0.98
C THR A 41 -13.37 48.24 2.35
N GLY A 42 -13.13 49.05 3.38
CA GLY A 42 -12.91 48.54 4.74
C GLY A 42 -11.48 48.12 5.01
N ALA A 43 -10.58 48.13 4.02
CA ALA A 43 -9.16 47.90 4.21
C ALA A 43 -8.40 49.23 4.43
N ARG A 44 -7.28 49.20 5.12
CA ARG A 44 -6.35 50.34 5.21
C ARG A 44 -5.70 50.55 3.81
N PRO A 45 -5.73 51.79 3.27
CA PRO A 45 -5.13 52.03 1.95
C PRO A 45 -3.67 51.58 1.90
N GLY A 46 -3.32 50.78 0.90
CA GLY A 46 -1.96 50.24 0.70
C GLY A 46 -1.49 49.22 1.74
N SER A 47 -2.39 48.67 2.57
CA SER A 47 -2.02 47.59 3.51
C SER A 47 -2.03 46.20 2.80
N PHE A 48 -0.85 45.63 2.64
CA PHE A 48 -0.71 44.25 2.15
C PHE A 48 -1.33 43.23 3.11
N GLU A 49 -1.25 43.49 4.41
CA GLU A 49 -1.85 42.63 5.44
C GLU A 49 -3.36 42.51 5.26
N ASP A 50 -4.06 43.63 5.06
CA ASP A 50 -5.51 43.66 4.85
C ASP A 50 -5.88 43.00 3.51
N ALA A 51 -5.09 43.21 2.46
CA ALA A 51 -5.25 42.59 1.16
C ALA A 51 -5.08 41.07 1.25
N PHE A 52 -4.09 40.59 2.02
CA PHE A 52 -3.87 39.17 2.26
C PHE A 52 -5.05 38.53 3.03
N TYR A 53 -5.51 39.18 4.12
CA TYR A 53 -6.66 38.66 4.86
C TYR A 53 -7.96 38.73 4.06
N PHE A 54 -8.11 39.70 3.17
CA PHE A 54 -9.23 39.74 2.24
C PHE A 54 -9.23 38.56 1.28
N SER A 55 -8.06 38.22 0.71
CA SER A 55 -7.87 37.01 -0.10
C SER A 55 -8.25 35.75 0.68
N VAL A 56 -7.73 35.57 1.90
CA VAL A 56 -8.08 34.43 2.76
C VAL A 56 -9.59 34.30 2.97
N GLN A 57 -10.28 35.42 3.26
CA GLN A 57 -11.73 35.44 3.47
C GLN A 57 -12.51 35.11 2.20
N THR A 58 -12.00 35.55 1.04
CA THR A 58 -12.59 35.31 -0.27
C THR A 58 -12.40 33.85 -0.69
N MET A 59 -11.16 33.37 -0.68
CA MET A 59 -10.84 32.02 -1.12
C MET A 59 -11.45 30.93 -0.22
N ALA A 60 -11.47 31.16 1.08
CA ALA A 60 -12.10 30.25 2.05
C ALA A 60 -13.61 30.44 2.14
N THR A 61 -14.22 31.32 1.34
CA THR A 61 -15.67 31.62 1.32
C THR A 61 -16.23 32.07 2.68
N ILE A 62 -15.41 32.74 3.53
CA ILE A 62 -15.81 33.21 4.86
C ILE A 62 -16.74 34.42 4.75
N GLY A 63 -16.31 35.49 4.04
CA GLY A 63 -17.13 36.66 3.71
C GLY A 63 -17.72 37.37 4.91
N TYR A 64 -16.91 37.81 5.90
CA TYR A 64 -17.42 38.55 7.08
C TYR A 64 -18.16 39.85 6.75
N GLY A 65 -17.99 40.38 5.55
CA GLY A 65 -18.65 41.64 5.13
C GLY A 65 -17.98 42.93 5.58
N GLY A 66 -16.91 42.82 6.39
CA GLY A 66 -16.13 44.00 6.82
C GLY A 66 -15.23 44.59 5.73
N MET A 67 -14.81 43.73 4.78
CA MET A 67 -14.09 44.13 3.58
C MET A 67 -14.83 43.67 2.34
N SER A 68 -14.83 44.48 1.28
CA SER A 68 -15.49 44.18 0.01
C SER A 68 -14.79 44.83 -1.19
N PRO A 69 -14.88 44.26 -2.41
CA PRO A 69 -14.27 44.85 -3.59
C PRO A 69 -14.94 46.18 -3.95
N ALA A 70 -14.14 47.19 -4.25
CA ALA A 70 -14.61 48.53 -4.54
C ALA A 70 -14.46 48.93 -6.01
N THR A 71 -13.50 48.39 -6.72
CA THR A 71 -13.20 48.72 -8.11
C THR A 71 -13.52 47.57 -9.06
N ARG A 72 -13.67 47.90 -10.35
CA ARG A 72 -13.86 46.87 -11.38
C ARG A 72 -12.72 45.84 -11.39
N TYR A 73 -11.47 46.26 -11.14
CA TYR A 73 -10.32 45.41 -11.08
C TYR A 73 -10.43 44.40 -9.94
N THR A 74 -10.74 44.86 -8.73
CA THR A 74 -10.88 43.97 -7.58
C THR A 74 -12.10 43.06 -7.68
N HIS A 75 -13.20 43.49 -8.28
CA HIS A 75 -14.35 42.62 -8.58
C HIS A 75 -13.97 41.45 -9.50
N LEU A 76 -13.16 41.71 -10.55
CA LEU A 76 -12.68 40.66 -11.45
C LEU A 76 -11.75 39.70 -10.75
N LEU A 77 -10.84 40.21 -9.90
CA LEU A 77 -9.95 39.37 -9.09
C LEU A 77 -10.72 38.47 -8.12
N VAL A 78 -11.72 39.04 -7.41
CA VAL A 78 -12.59 38.23 -6.52
C VAL A 78 -13.30 37.10 -7.28
N THR A 79 -13.80 37.43 -8.48
CA THR A 79 -14.47 36.41 -9.31
C THR A 79 -13.52 35.27 -9.69
N ALA A 80 -12.29 35.59 -10.11
CA ALA A 80 -11.28 34.61 -10.49
C ALA A 80 -10.82 33.80 -9.25
N GLU A 81 -10.61 34.47 -8.13
CA GLU A 81 -10.20 33.85 -6.88
C GLU A 81 -11.28 32.91 -6.32
N ALA A 82 -12.54 33.34 -6.31
CA ALA A 82 -13.66 32.52 -5.85
C ALA A 82 -13.82 31.27 -6.71
N LEU A 83 -13.71 31.38 -8.04
CA LEU A 83 -13.72 30.22 -8.93
C LEU A 83 -12.55 29.26 -8.63
N LEU A 84 -11.34 29.80 -8.46
CA LEU A 84 -10.17 29.02 -8.11
C LEU A 84 -10.35 28.31 -6.74
N GLY A 85 -10.92 29.01 -5.75
CA GLY A 85 -11.22 28.46 -4.43
C GLY A 85 -12.19 27.28 -4.48
N ILE A 86 -13.28 27.40 -5.24
CA ILE A 86 -14.27 26.33 -5.42
C ILE A 86 -13.62 25.10 -6.09
N VAL A 87 -12.89 25.31 -7.19
CA VAL A 87 -12.19 24.22 -7.90
C VAL A 87 -11.16 23.56 -7.02
N THR A 88 -10.37 24.34 -6.29
CA THR A 88 -9.33 23.82 -5.37
C THR A 88 -9.95 22.98 -4.26
N THR A 89 -11.04 23.44 -3.64
CA THR A 89 -11.78 22.72 -2.61
C THR A 89 -12.32 21.39 -3.13
N ALA A 90 -12.94 21.40 -4.32
CA ALA A 90 -13.46 20.19 -4.96
C ALA A 90 -12.37 19.16 -5.26
N LEU A 91 -11.24 19.61 -5.84
CA LEU A 91 -10.08 18.74 -6.13
C LEU A 91 -9.46 18.19 -4.85
N LEU A 92 -9.29 19.02 -3.82
CA LEU A 92 -8.73 18.62 -2.54
C LEU A 92 -9.60 17.57 -1.86
N THR A 93 -10.91 17.76 -1.86
CA THR A 93 -11.87 16.78 -1.33
C THR A 93 -11.76 15.45 -2.08
N GLY A 94 -11.73 15.48 -3.41
CA GLY A 94 -11.58 14.28 -4.23
C GLY A 94 -10.26 13.54 -3.99
N VAL A 95 -9.12 14.25 -3.90
CA VAL A 95 -7.81 13.66 -3.61
C VAL A 95 -7.76 13.09 -2.18
N THR A 96 -8.32 13.81 -1.22
CA THR A 96 -8.40 13.35 0.18
C THR A 96 -9.22 12.06 0.27
N PHE A 97 -10.41 12.03 -0.36
CA PHE A 97 -11.23 10.83 -0.42
C PHE A 97 -10.49 9.66 -1.10
N ALA A 98 -9.88 9.89 -2.26
CA ALA A 98 -9.10 8.86 -2.96
C ALA A 98 -7.93 8.32 -2.13
N LYS A 99 -7.34 9.15 -1.27
CA LYS A 99 -6.27 8.76 -0.36
C LYS A 99 -6.80 7.93 0.82
N PHE A 100 -7.96 8.27 1.38
CA PHE A 100 -8.64 7.48 2.41
C PHE A 100 -9.16 6.14 1.89
N ALA A 101 -9.72 6.14 0.69
CA ALA A 101 -10.32 4.96 0.07
C ALA A 101 -9.30 3.91 -0.38
N ARG A 102 -7.98 4.11 -0.15
CA ARG A 102 -6.98 3.11 -0.50
C ARG A 102 -7.01 1.91 0.42
N PRO A 103 -7.28 0.73 -0.12
CA PRO A 103 -7.18 -0.49 0.66
C PRO A 103 -5.72 -0.79 0.97
N SER A 104 -5.35 -0.89 2.22
CA SER A 104 -4.07 -1.44 2.65
C SER A 104 -4.29 -2.85 3.16
N ALA A 105 -3.81 -3.84 2.44
CA ALA A 105 -3.79 -5.21 2.94
C ALA A 105 -2.79 -5.30 4.09
N ARG A 106 -3.28 -5.51 5.31
CA ARG A 106 -2.43 -5.79 6.48
C ARG A 106 -2.27 -7.31 6.60
N VAL A 107 -1.49 -7.87 5.68
CA VAL A 107 -1.14 -9.30 5.70
C VAL A 107 0.31 -9.43 6.13
N LEU A 108 0.54 -10.21 7.16
CA LEU A 108 1.86 -10.59 7.63
C LEU A 108 2.29 -11.85 6.89
N PHE A 109 3.47 -11.84 6.29
CA PHE A 109 4.09 -13.01 5.67
C PHE A 109 5.24 -13.51 6.56
N SER A 110 5.47 -14.82 6.61
CA SER A 110 6.64 -15.37 7.27
C SER A 110 7.93 -14.82 6.64
N GLU A 111 8.97 -14.59 7.44
CA GLU A 111 10.27 -14.12 6.91
C GLU A 111 11.00 -15.21 6.13
N LYS A 112 10.70 -16.48 6.40
CA LYS A 112 11.32 -17.64 5.79
C LYS A 112 10.34 -18.43 4.94
N LEU A 113 10.88 -19.12 3.95
CA LEU A 113 10.29 -20.26 3.28
C LEU A 113 10.86 -21.53 3.91
N VAL A 114 10.05 -22.55 4.00
CA VAL A 114 10.48 -23.80 4.65
C VAL A 114 10.28 -24.97 3.70
N ILE A 115 11.33 -25.77 3.51
CA ILE A 115 11.24 -27.08 2.85
C ILE A 115 11.32 -28.15 3.92
N GLY A 116 10.25 -28.91 4.04
CA GLY A 116 10.12 -29.99 4.99
C GLY A 116 9.28 -31.14 4.44
N LYS A 117 9.20 -32.25 5.16
CA LYS A 117 8.38 -33.42 4.79
C LYS A 117 6.96 -33.24 5.31
N ARG A 118 6.00 -33.43 4.41
CA ARG A 118 4.57 -33.45 4.74
C ARG A 118 3.86 -34.43 3.82
N ASP A 119 2.93 -35.22 4.37
CA ASP A 119 2.14 -36.21 3.63
C ASP A 119 3.02 -37.13 2.75
N GLY A 120 4.18 -37.54 3.29
CA GLY A 120 5.09 -38.51 2.68
C GLY A 120 6.10 -37.93 1.67
N GLY A 121 6.06 -36.63 1.35
CA GLY A 121 6.97 -35.99 0.39
C GLY A 121 7.51 -34.62 0.84
N PRO A 122 8.56 -34.15 0.16
CA PRO A 122 9.08 -32.80 0.41
C PRO A 122 8.10 -31.73 -0.10
N GLN A 123 7.87 -30.70 0.69
CA GLN A 123 7.02 -29.58 0.33
C GLN A 123 7.68 -28.25 0.70
N LEU A 124 7.56 -27.27 -0.19
CA LEU A 124 7.87 -25.88 0.11
C LEU A 124 6.66 -25.24 0.76
N SER A 125 6.84 -24.62 1.89
CA SER A 125 5.77 -23.95 2.62
C SER A 125 6.10 -22.49 2.94
N MET A 126 5.03 -21.70 3.04
CA MET A 126 5.04 -20.31 3.48
C MET A 126 3.81 -20.07 4.34
N ARG A 127 3.94 -19.24 5.35
CA ARG A 127 2.83 -18.87 6.24
C ARG A 127 2.50 -17.39 6.10
N MET A 128 1.20 -17.09 6.11
CA MET A 128 0.71 -15.72 6.18
C MET A 128 -0.42 -15.60 7.20
N ALA A 129 -0.60 -14.40 7.74
CA ALA A 129 -1.67 -14.09 8.69
C ALA A 129 -2.36 -12.78 8.32
N ASN A 130 -3.67 -12.73 8.57
CA ASN A 130 -4.44 -11.51 8.47
C ASN A 130 -4.25 -10.69 9.75
N PHE A 131 -3.39 -9.67 9.66
CA PHE A 131 -3.05 -8.80 10.80
C PHE A 131 -4.12 -7.74 11.10
N ARG A 132 -5.14 -7.64 10.25
CA ARG A 132 -6.23 -6.67 10.44
C ARG A 132 -7.37 -7.20 11.31
N GLY A 133 -7.54 -8.52 11.39
CA GLY A 133 -8.61 -9.17 12.15
C GLY A 133 -10.01 -9.04 11.52
N ASN A 134 -10.07 -8.75 10.21
CA ASN A 134 -11.29 -8.74 9.41
C ASN A 134 -11.38 -9.97 8.51
N ASN A 135 -12.50 -10.13 7.81
CA ASN A 135 -12.65 -11.20 6.83
C ASN A 135 -12.19 -10.73 5.44
N VAL A 136 -11.39 -11.56 4.80
CA VAL A 136 -11.05 -11.42 3.37
C VAL A 136 -11.69 -12.58 2.62
N ALA A 137 -12.77 -12.28 1.90
CA ALA A 137 -13.50 -13.27 1.12
C ALA A 137 -12.77 -13.59 -0.20
N GLU A 138 -12.99 -14.81 -0.71
CA GLU A 138 -12.45 -15.30 -1.98
C GLU A 138 -10.94 -15.03 -2.15
N ALA A 139 -10.18 -15.28 -1.08
CA ALA A 139 -8.76 -15.04 -1.12
C ALA A 139 -8.05 -16.04 -2.05
N GLN A 140 -7.25 -15.49 -2.97
CA GLN A 140 -6.43 -16.23 -3.92
C GLN A 140 -4.95 -15.94 -3.68
N LEU A 141 -4.15 -17.00 -3.67
CA LEU A 141 -2.70 -16.96 -3.48
C LEU A 141 -2.00 -17.48 -4.72
N LYS A 142 -0.96 -16.78 -5.17
CA LYS A 142 -0.08 -17.20 -6.27
C LYS A 142 1.37 -17.14 -5.85
N PHE A 143 2.11 -18.19 -6.23
CA PHE A 143 3.56 -18.22 -6.14
C PHE A 143 4.13 -18.05 -7.54
N LEU A 144 4.97 -17.05 -7.73
CA LEU A 144 5.63 -16.73 -9.00
C LEU A 144 7.14 -16.79 -8.80
N LEU A 145 7.76 -17.81 -9.34
CA LEU A 145 9.22 -17.92 -9.38
C LEU A 145 9.73 -17.03 -10.52
N LEU A 146 10.49 -15.99 -10.17
CA LEU A 146 11.09 -15.05 -11.08
C LEU A 146 12.54 -15.45 -11.33
N ARG A 147 12.89 -15.88 -12.55
CA ARG A 147 14.24 -16.31 -12.92
C ARG A 147 14.82 -15.43 -14.03
N ASN A 148 16.11 -15.16 -13.97
CA ASN A 148 16.81 -14.55 -15.09
C ASN A 148 17.14 -15.63 -16.10
N VAL A 149 16.61 -15.51 -17.30
CA VAL A 149 16.82 -16.46 -18.40
C VAL A 149 17.44 -15.73 -19.59
N VAL A 150 18.21 -16.49 -20.36
CA VAL A 150 18.77 -16.01 -21.64
C VAL A 150 18.08 -16.79 -22.75
N THR A 151 17.52 -16.10 -23.74
CA THR A 151 16.91 -16.74 -24.90
C THR A 151 17.95 -17.33 -25.82
N ALA A 152 17.52 -18.12 -26.79
CA ALA A 152 18.40 -18.65 -27.83
C ALA A 152 19.07 -17.54 -28.66
N GLU A 153 18.42 -16.38 -28.73
CA GLU A 153 18.91 -15.18 -29.42
C GLU A 153 19.88 -14.33 -28.55
N GLY A 154 20.10 -14.75 -27.28
CA GLY A 154 21.01 -14.06 -26.35
C GLY A 154 20.35 -12.93 -25.54
N GLU A 155 19.03 -12.74 -25.62
CA GLU A 155 18.32 -11.74 -24.83
C GLU A 155 18.17 -12.20 -23.37
N ARG A 156 18.46 -11.29 -22.45
CA ARG A 156 18.28 -11.49 -21.02
C ARG A 156 16.95 -10.90 -20.57
N PHE A 157 16.09 -11.72 -19.99
CA PHE A 157 14.86 -11.23 -19.40
C PHE A 157 14.50 -12.00 -18.13
N ARG A 158 13.62 -11.42 -17.33
CA ARG A 158 13.15 -12.04 -16.10
C ARG A 158 11.83 -12.75 -16.36
N ARG A 159 11.89 -14.10 -16.39
CA ARG A 159 10.72 -14.95 -16.66
C ARG A 159 9.98 -15.26 -15.37
N PRO A 160 8.69 -14.89 -15.24
CA PRO A 160 7.83 -15.39 -14.19
C PRO A 160 7.35 -16.80 -14.56
N THR A 161 7.44 -17.73 -13.62
CA THR A 161 6.89 -19.09 -13.74
C THR A 161 5.99 -19.32 -12.53
N GLU A 162 4.74 -19.71 -12.76
CA GLU A 162 3.83 -20.02 -11.66
C GLU A 162 4.23 -21.35 -11.02
N VAL A 163 4.29 -21.35 -9.69
CA VAL A 163 4.58 -22.54 -8.87
C VAL A 163 3.24 -23.02 -8.30
N PRO A 164 2.76 -24.22 -8.68
CA PRO A 164 1.44 -24.68 -8.28
C PRO A 164 1.38 -24.92 -6.77
N LEU A 165 0.25 -24.57 -6.16
CA LEU A 165 -0.01 -24.77 -4.74
C LEU A 165 -1.03 -25.89 -4.54
N VAL A 166 -0.89 -26.65 -3.45
CA VAL A 166 -1.88 -27.67 -3.04
C VAL A 166 -3.26 -27.04 -2.85
N ARG A 167 -3.27 -25.83 -2.29
CA ARG A 167 -4.47 -24.98 -2.16
C ARG A 167 -4.06 -23.54 -2.45
N ASN A 168 -4.62 -22.99 -3.50
CA ASN A 168 -4.35 -21.61 -3.92
C ASN A 168 -5.52 -20.65 -3.67
N THR A 169 -6.65 -21.14 -3.17
CA THR A 169 -7.84 -20.33 -2.84
C THR A 169 -8.41 -20.71 -1.48
N THR A 170 -9.08 -19.77 -0.85
CA THR A 170 -9.91 -20.02 0.34
C THR A 170 -11.12 -19.11 0.30
N ALA A 171 -12.29 -19.64 0.69
CA ALA A 171 -13.51 -18.85 0.73
C ALA A 171 -13.39 -17.66 1.68
N VAL A 172 -12.74 -17.85 2.83
CA VAL A 172 -12.52 -16.81 3.83
C VAL A 172 -11.11 -16.94 4.40
N PHE A 173 -10.36 -15.84 4.40
CA PHE A 173 -9.07 -15.72 5.05
C PHE A 173 -9.21 -14.80 6.27
N THR A 174 -9.30 -15.41 7.46
CA THR A 174 -9.58 -14.71 8.72
C THR A 174 -8.35 -14.60 9.61
N LEU A 175 -7.68 -15.70 9.92
CA LEU A 175 -6.57 -15.74 10.88
C LEU A 175 -5.22 -16.00 10.19
N SER A 176 -4.96 -17.24 9.84
CA SER A 176 -3.71 -17.64 9.20
C SER A 176 -3.96 -18.66 8.09
N TRP A 177 -3.02 -18.70 7.16
CA TRP A 177 -3.01 -19.66 6.08
C TRP A 177 -1.56 -20.07 5.78
N THR A 178 -1.28 -21.35 5.90
CA THR A 178 -0.01 -21.93 5.43
C THR A 178 -0.23 -22.53 4.05
N ALA A 179 0.49 -22.02 3.08
CA ALA A 179 0.46 -22.49 1.70
C ALA A 179 1.58 -23.49 1.46
N TYR A 180 1.30 -24.52 0.65
CA TYR A 180 2.20 -25.60 0.35
C TYR A 180 2.32 -25.81 -1.14
N HIS A 181 3.54 -26.04 -1.60
CA HIS A 181 3.88 -26.53 -2.94
C HIS A 181 4.56 -27.87 -2.81
N VAL A 182 4.06 -28.90 -3.51
CA VAL A 182 4.68 -30.23 -3.55
C VAL A 182 5.94 -30.18 -4.41
N ILE A 183 7.04 -30.66 -3.88
CA ILE A 183 8.30 -30.78 -4.62
C ILE A 183 8.36 -32.15 -5.29
N ASP A 184 7.83 -32.22 -6.48
CA ASP A 184 7.86 -33.40 -7.38
C ASP A 184 8.86 -33.19 -8.53
N GLU A 185 8.93 -34.12 -9.46
CA GLU A 185 9.89 -34.13 -10.57
C GLU A 185 9.78 -32.89 -11.48
N ILE A 186 8.61 -32.26 -11.56
CA ILE A 186 8.39 -31.05 -12.36
C ILE A 186 8.61 -29.75 -11.60
N SER A 187 8.80 -29.86 -10.29
CA SER A 187 9.03 -28.70 -9.43
C SER A 187 10.40 -28.06 -9.71
N PRO A 188 10.47 -26.71 -9.78
CA PRO A 188 11.75 -26.02 -9.91
C PRO A 188 12.69 -26.23 -8.68
N PHE A 189 12.15 -26.69 -7.57
CA PHE A 189 12.87 -26.98 -6.33
C PHE A 189 13.30 -28.43 -6.21
N TYR A 190 13.04 -29.27 -7.24
CA TYR A 190 13.33 -30.69 -7.23
C TYR A 190 14.80 -31.02 -7.51
N GLY A 191 15.27 -32.03 -6.82
CA GLY A 191 16.58 -32.65 -7.05
C GLY A 191 17.72 -31.96 -6.27
N GLU A 192 18.86 -32.68 -6.23
CA GLU A 192 20.05 -32.21 -5.56
C GLU A 192 20.58 -30.95 -6.24
N GLY A 193 20.98 -29.95 -5.42
CA GLY A 193 21.48 -28.66 -5.94
C GLY A 193 20.44 -27.74 -6.54
N ALA A 194 19.13 -28.04 -6.47
CA ALA A 194 18.09 -27.17 -7.04
C ALA A 194 18.13 -25.73 -6.49
N LEU A 195 18.29 -25.58 -5.18
CA LEU A 195 18.39 -24.24 -4.56
C LEU A 195 19.65 -23.51 -5.01
N GLN A 196 20.77 -24.20 -5.26
CA GLN A 196 21.97 -23.56 -5.74
C GLN A 196 21.79 -23.08 -7.20
N ARG A 197 21.21 -23.90 -8.07
CA ARG A 197 20.87 -23.47 -9.45
C ARG A 197 19.97 -22.22 -9.45
N LEU A 198 18.95 -22.20 -8.59
CA LEU A 198 18.04 -21.03 -8.47
C LEU A 198 18.77 -19.78 -7.96
N ARG A 199 19.76 -19.93 -7.06
CA ARG A 199 20.61 -18.80 -6.63
C ARG A 199 21.46 -18.27 -7.77
N ASP A 200 22.09 -19.16 -8.51
CA ASP A 200 22.95 -18.80 -9.64
C ASP A 200 22.17 -18.10 -10.77
N GLU A 201 20.90 -18.46 -10.96
CA GLU A 201 19.96 -17.80 -11.85
C GLU A 201 19.43 -16.46 -11.29
N GLY A 202 19.79 -16.08 -10.06
CA GLY A 202 19.25 -14.89 -9.39
C GLY A 202 17.75 -14.95 -9.20
N ALA A 203 17.23 -16.16 -8.89
CA ALA A 203 15.80 -16.39 -8.71
C ALA A 203 15.27 -15.79 -7.41
N ASP A 204 14.00 -15.34 -7.48
CA ASP A 204 13.21 -14.94 -6.31
C ASP A 204 11.81 -15.55 -6.41
N LEU A 205 11.19 -15.82 -5.27
CA LEU A 205 9.80 -16.21 -5.18
C LEU A 205 8.94 -15.00 -4.81
N LEU A 206 8.11 -14.53 -5.73
CA LEU A 206 7.11 -13.50 -5.48
C LEU A 206 5.80 -14.18 -5.08
N VAL A 207 5.32 -13.86 -3.91
CA VAL A 207 4.03 -14.29 -3.39
C VAL A 207 3.04 -13.15 -3.55
N VAL A 208 1.88 -13.44 -4.13
CA VAL A 208 0.80 -12.47 -4.34
C VAL A 208 -0.48 -13.05 -3.76
N LEU A 209 -1.04 -12.35 -2.79
CA LEU A 209 -2.38 -12.59 -2.25
C LEU A 209 -3.33 -11.54 -2.80
N SER A 210 -4.50 -11.94 -3.26
CA SER A 210 -5.63 -11.07 -3.57
C SER A 210 -6.88 -11.61 -2.92
N GLY A 211 -7.84 -10.75 -2.60
CA GLY A 211 -9.12 -11.13 -2.03
C GLY A 211 -9.99 -9.90 -1.77
N TYR A 212 -11.26 -10.12 -1.49
CA TYR A 212 -12.22 -9.05 -1.22
C TYR A 212 -12.30 -8.79 0.29
N ASP A 213 -11.90 -7.59 0.70
CA ASP A 213 -12.01 -7.13 2.08
C ASP A 213 -13.45 -6.68 2.34
N GLU A 214 -14.21 -7.45 3.13
CA GLU A 214 -15.62 -7.17 3.42
C GLU A 214 -15.82 -5.88 4.20
N THR A 215 -14.84 -5.48 5.03
CA THR A 215 -14.90 -4.24 5.82
C THR A 215 -14.69 -3.00 4.96
N LEU A 216 -13.77 -3.08 4.00
CA LEU A 216 -13.46 -1.97 3.10
C LEU A 216 -14.35 -1.94 1.85
N GLY A 217 -15.05 -3.04 1.55
CA GLY A 217 -15.84 -3.19 0.33
C GLY A 217 -15.01 -3.16 -0.95
N GLN A 218 -13.75 -3.64 -0.89
CA GLN A 218 -12.80 -3.54 -2.01
C GLN A 218 -11.87 -4.75 -2.09
N THR A 219 -11.39 -5.02 -3.31
CA THR A 219 -10.33 -6.01 -3.51
C THR A 219 -9.00 -5.47 -2.97
N ILE A 220 -8.34 -6.26 -2.13
CA ILE A 220 -7.02 -5.98 -1.59
C ILE A 220 -5.97 -6.84 -2.28
N PHE A 221 -4.74 -6.33 -2.31
CA PHE A 221 -3.57 -7.04 -2.80
C PHE A 221 -2.44 -6.94 -1.78
N ALA A 222 -1.85 -8.08 -1.42
CA ALA A 222 -0.64 -8.16 -0.64
C ALA A 222 0.45 -8.89 -1.43
N ARG A 223 1.69 -8.46 -1.29
CA ARG A 223 2.83 -9.07 -1.98
C ARG A 223 3.99 -9.19 -1.03
N TYR A 224 4.71 -10.30 -1.16
CA TYR A 224 5.98 -10.50 -0.47
C TYR A 224 6.97 -11.18 -1.41
N ARG A 225 8.24 -10.81 -1.31
CA ARG A 225 9.30 -11.35 -2.16
C ARG A 225 10.32 -12.03 -1.29
N TYR A 226 10.48 -13.32 -1.53
CA TYR A 226 11.50 -14.14 -0.89
C TYR A 226 12.70 -14.31 -1.81
N ARG A 227 13.88 -14.23 -1.23
CA ARG A 227 15.12 -14.68 -1.88
C ARG A 227 15.24 -16.18 -1.70
N ILE A 228 15.99 -16.85 -2.57
CA ILE A 228 16.27 -18.28 -2.39
C ILE A 228 17.09 -18.53 -1.09
N ASP A 229 17.82 -17.53 -0.61
CA ASP A 229 18.54 -17.58 0.67
C ASP A 229 17.60 -17.58 1.89
N ASP A 230 16.35 -17.19 1.73
CA ASP A 230 15.34 -17.22 2.80
C ASP A 230 14.75 -18.63 2.98
N VAL A 231 15.15 -19.61 2.16
CA VAL A 231 14.69 -21.00 2.25
C VAL A 231 15.46 -21.75 3.31
N VAL A 232 14.74 -22.27 4.30
CA VAL A 232 15.27 -23.16 5.35
C VAL A 232 14.85 -24.59 4.99
N VAL A 233 15.81 -25.49 4.94
CA VAL A 233 15.60 -26.91 4.58
C VAL A 233 15.56 -27.78 5.82
N ASN A 234 14.81 -28.90 5.77
CA ASN A 234 14.62 -29.86 6.87
C ASN A 234 14.05 -29.18 8.14
N ALA A 235 13.09 -28.32 7.96
CA ALA A 235 12.46 -27.56 9.02
C ALA A 235 10.94 -27.53 8.85
N ARG A 236 10.26 -27.06 9.90
CA ARG A 236 8.84 -26.76 9.88
C ARG A 236 8.57 -25.45 10.63
N PHE A 237 7.44 -24.81 10.34
CA PHE A 237 6.99 -23.68 11.14
C PHE A 237 6.52 -24.15 12.52
N VAL A 238 6.89 -23.40 13.54
CA VAL A 238 6.36 -23.59 14.89
C VAL A 238 4.86 -23.35 14.89
N ASP A 239 4.08 -24.15 15.62
CA ASP A 239 2.66 -23.90 15.75
C ASP A 239 2.40 -22.60 16.54
N THR A 240 1.58 -21.74 15.97
CA THR A 240 1.23 -20.43 16.53
C THR A 240 -0.27 -20.28 16.74
N VAL A 241 -1.06 -21.31 16.43
CA VAL A 241 -2.49 -21.29 16.64
C VAL A 241 -2.80 -21.86 18.02
N GLY A 242 -3.34 -21.03 18.87
CA GLY A 242 -3.85 -21.40 20.19
C GLY A 242 -5.36 -21.32 20.25
N VAL A 243 -5.90 -21.67 21.41
CA VAL A 243 -7.30 -21.46 21.79
C VAL A 243 -7.27 -20.68 23.10
N ASP A 244 -8.01 -19.60 23.19
CA ASP A 244 -8.15 -18.83 24.44
C ASP A 244 -9.14 -19.48 25.43
N ASP A 245 -9.28 -18.87 26.59
CA ASP A 245 -10.15 -19.37 27.65
C ASP A 245 -11.64 -19.42 27.26
N ASP A 246 -12.04 -18.62 26.26
CA ASP A 246 -13.40 -18.56 25.71
C ASP A 246 -13.62 -19.56 24.54
N GLY A 247 -12.58 -20.34 24.18
CA GLY A 247 -12.62 -21.30 23.08
C GLY A 247 -12.42 -20.68 21.71
N ALA A 248 -12.09 -19.39 21.61
CA ALA A 248 -11.77 -18.73 20.34
C ALA A 248 -10.34 -19.05 19.89
N ARG A 249 -10.16 -19.20 18.56
CA ARG A 249 -8.83 -19.43 18.00
C ARG A 249 -8.01 -18.14 18.01
N THR A 250 -6.81 -18.21 18.54
CA THR A 250 -5.87 -17.10 18.63
C THR A 250 -4.59 -17.42 17.86
N ILE A 251 -3.83 -16.36 17.50
CA ILE A 251 -2.50 -16.50 16.89
C ILE A 251 -1.48 -15.80 17.78
N ASP A 252 -0.45 -16.53 18.13
CA ASP A 252 0.73 -15.97 18.76
C ASP A 252 1.66 -15.39 17.67
N PHE A 253 1.57 -14.08 17.49
CA PHE A 253 2.41 -13.35 16.54
C PHE A 253 3.87 -13.25 16.95
N SER A 254 4.22 -13.44 18.22
CA SER A 254 5.61 -13.39 18.69
C SER A 254 6.45 -14.51 18.10
N ARG A 255 5.82 -15.66 17.80
CA ARG A 255 6.46 -16.85 17.23
C ARG A 255 6.12 -17.09 15.77
N PHE A 256 5.48 -16.11 15.14
CA PHE A 256 4.96 -16.25 13.76
C PHE A 256 6.06 -16.54 12.73
N HIS A 257 7.27 -16.04 12.94
CA HIS A 257 8.39 -16.22 12.02
C HIS A 257 9.28 -17.43 12.39
N ASP A 258 9.03 -18.05 13.53
CA ASP A 258 9.86 -19.12 14.06
C ASP A 258 9.75 -20.40 13.24
N VAL A 259 10.90 -21.01 13.04
CA VAL A 259 11.05 -22.32 12.40
C VAL A 259 11.83 -23.25 13.31
N GLU A 260 11.48 -24.52 13.30
CA GLU A 260 12.16 -25.54 14.07
C GLU A 260 12.57 -26.70 13.16
N PRO A 261 13.65 -27.44 13.51
CA PRO A 261 14.04 -28.65 12.77
C PRO A 261 12.90 -29.65 12.72
N GLU A 262 12.78 -30.38 11.62
CA GLU A 262 11.84 -31.50 11.58
C GLU A 262 12.15 -32.51 12.67
N PRO A 263 11.14 -33.07 13.36
CA PRO A 263 11.35 -34.17 14.26
C PRO A 263 11.99 -35.33 13.48
N ARG A 264 13.09 -35.87 14.00
CA ARG A 264 13.64 -37.11 13.45
C ARG A 264 12.54 -38.14 13.57
N THR A 265 11.94 -38.55 12.46
CA THR A 265 11.11 -39.76 12.43
C THR A 265 12.02 -40.90 12.83
N LEU A 266 11.84 -41.39 14.05
CA LEU A 266 12.42 -42.67 14.44
C LEU A 266 11.87 -43.74 13.47
N PRO A 267 12.71 -44.61 12.96
CA PRO A 267 12.34 -45.65 12.00
C PRO A 267 11.29 -46.58 12.53
#